data_531eb82ce500100e2864dbdbad8b3a4c
#
_entry.id   531eb82ce500100e2864dbdbad8b3a4c
#
_cell.length_a   1.000
_cell.length_b   1.000
_cell.length_c   1.000
_cell.angle_alpha   90.00
_cell.angle_beta   90.00
_cell.angle_gamma   90.00
#
_symmetry.space_group_name_H-M   'P 1'
#
loop_
_entity.id
_entity.type
_entity.pdbx_description
1 polymer ?
#
loop_
_entity_poly.entity_id
_entity_poly.type
_entity_poly.pdbx_seq_one_letter_code
_entity_poly.pdbx_strand_id
1 'polypeptide(L)'
;TLSNKDHWAQTYYIYDNLGQLRYVLQPELSKTLHASGTTNPTTTQLNNLAFQYKYDGRKRMSEKKVPGGAWIYMVYDNRDRLVLTQDGNQRVGATNAIKYWSFTKYDELNRPILTGIKDTTTSVQLTQAQMQGVVDNYYADITSKPWRKWGESYIGPVVGNVHGYTNMSYPVRTKAATLDIQHYLTVTYYDNYSFLNTYYNSADYDFKSD
;
A
#
# COMPACT_ATOMS: atom_id res chain seq x y z
N THR A 1 23.84 -5.70 40.82
CA THR A 1 24.72 -4.67 40.24
C THR A 1 24.32 -4.44 38.78
N LEU A 2 23.85 -3.21 38.49
CA LEU A 2 23.36 -2.77 37.15
C LEU A 2 24.47 -2.60 36.09
N SER A 3 25.64 -3.17 36.29
CA SER A 3 26.80 -3.02 35.41
C SER A 3 26.90 -4.07 34.30
N ASN A 4 26.06 -5.11 34.31
CA ASN A 4 26.08 -6.12 33.27
C ASN A 4 25.09 -5.77 32.16
N LYS A 5 25.59 -5.21 31.06
CA LYS A 5 24.80 -4.83 29.86
C LYS A 5 24.09 -6.00 29.20
N ASP A 6 24.48 -7.24 29.51
CA ASP A 6 23.85 -8.47 28.99
C ASP A 6 22.39 -8.66 29.46
N HIS A 7 22.01 -7.94 30.52
CA HIS A 7 20.64 -7.92 31.04
C HIS A 7 19.76 -6.81 30.47
N TRP A 8 20.29 -5.97 29.58
CA TRP A 8 19.55 -4.85 29.02
C TRP A 8 18.90 -5.25 27.69
N ALA A 9 17.62 -4.94 27.55
CA ALA A 9 16.91 -5.04 26.28
C ALA A 9 17.22 -3.81 25.41
N GLN A 10 18.32 -3.88 24.63
CA GLN A 10 18.78 -2.76 23.82
C GLN A 10 18.21 -2.84 22.41
N THR A 11 17.60 -1.75 21.96
CA THR A 11 17.14 -1.57 20.59
C THR A 11 17.97 -0.48 19.92
N TYR A 12 18.50 -0.75 18.74
CA TYR A 12 19.26 0.23 17.96
C TYR A 12 18.49 0.69 16.74
N TYR A 13 18.49 2.01 16.53
CA TYR A 13 17.92 2.67 15.37
C TYR A 13 19.03 3.15 14.45
N ILE A 14 19.08 2.66 13.23
CA ILE A 14 20.13 2.95 12.26
C ILE A 14 19.54 3.80 11.15
N TYR A 15 20.14 4.96 10.94
CA TYR A 15 19.74 5.94 9.95
C TYR A 15 20.79 6.05 8.85
N ASP A 16 20.36 6.42 7.65
CA ASP A 16 21.27 6.80 6.58
C ASP A 16 21.75 8.26 6.73
N ASN A 17 22.60 8.70 5.80
CA ASN A 17 23.15 10.05 5.77
C ASN A 17 22.12 11.15 5.44
N LEU A 18 20.90 10.78 5.05
CA LEU A 18 19.76 11.67 4.82
C LEU A 18 18.80 11.72 6.04
N GLY A 19 19.16 11.04 7.13
CA GLY A 19 18.34 10.95 8.35
C GLY A 19 17.14 10.02 8.22
N GLN A 20 17.11 9.13 7.21
CA GLN A 20 16.03 8.16 7.04
C GLN A 20 16.34 6.88 7.82
N LEU A 21 15.36 6.39 8.59
CA LEU A 21 15.49 5.16 9.35
C LEU A 21 15.61 3.95 8.42
N ARG A 22 16.74 3.24 8.47
CA ARG A 22 17.01 2.08 7.61
C ARG A 22 16.76 0.75 8.32
N TYR A 23 17.13 0.67 9.61
CA TYR A 23 16.98 -0.54 10.39
C TYR A 23 16.58 -0.23 11.82
N VAL A 24 15.77 -1.12 12.42
CA VAL A 24 15.58 -1.20 13.86
C VAL A 24 16.04 -2.59 14.28
N LEU A 25 17.16 -2.66 14.99
CA LEU A 25 17.70 -3.89 15.52
C LEU A 25 17.04 -4.18 16.88
N GLN A 26 16.33 -5.29 16.96
CA GLN A 26 15.65 -5.69 18.18
C GLN A 26 16.64 -6.22 19.23
N PRO A 27 16.26 -6.29 20.52
CA PRO A 27 17.14 -6.71 21.59
C PRO A 27 17.84 -8.06 21.37
N GLU A 28 17.16 -9.02 20.75
CA GLU A 28 17.74 -10.33 20.45
C GLU A 28 18.92 -10.23 19.48
N LEU A 29 18.78 -9.45 18.42
CA LEU A 29 19.86 -9.21 17.47
C LEU A 29 21.00 -8.44 18.14
N SER A 30 20.68 -7.41 18.92
CA SER A 30 21.66 -6.61 19.65
C SER A 30 22.50 -7.48 20.60
N LYS A 31 21.85 -8.36 21.34
CA LYS A 31 22.51 -9.31 22.24
C LYS A 31 23.43 -10.27 21.46
N THR A 32 22.96 -10.83 20.34
CA THR A 32 23.74 -11.72 19.50
C THR A 32 25.01 -11.04 18.95
N LEU A 33 24.88 -9.78 18.49
CA LEU A 33 26.03 -9.02 17.98
C LEU A 33 27.03 -8.70 19.09
N HIS A 34 26.55 -8.33 20.28
CA HIS A 34 27.41 -8.11 21.45
C HIS A 34 28.18 -9.36 21.83
N ALA A 35 27.53 -10.51 21.91
CA ALA A 35 28.15 -11.78 22.27
C ALA A 35 29.20 -12.24 21.24
N SER A 36 28.98 -11.95 19.96
CA SER A 36 29.91 -12.29 18.88
C SER A 36 31.02 -11.25 18.67
N GLY A 37 30.99 -10.12 19.37
CA GLY A 37 31.96 -9.03 19.22
C GLY A 37 31.95 -8.35 17.85
N THR A 38 30.88 -8.50 17.10
CA THR A 38 30.71 -7.87 15.75
C THR A 38 29.63 -6.80 15.75
N THR A 39 29.80 -5.79 14.92
CA THR A 39 28.79 -4.76 14.64
C THR A 39 28.08 -4.98 13.32
N ASN A 40 28.50 -6.00 12.54
CA ASN A 40 27.96 -6.27 11.21
C ASN A 40 27.04 -7.50 11.24
N PRO A 41 25.71 -7.30 11.26
CA PRO A 41 24.76 -8.41 11.17
C PRO A 41 24.79 -9.06 9.78
N THR A 42 24.62 -10.37 9.75
CA THR A 42 24.41 -11.10 8.50
C THR A 42 23.04 -10.78 7.89
N THR A 43 22.87 -11.02 6.58
CA THR A 43 21.58 -10.87 5.90
C THR A 43 20.48 -11.72 6.56
N THR A 44 20.81 -12.93 7.00
CA THR A 44 19.87 -13.82 7.71
C THR A 44 19.42 -13.21 9.05
N GLN A 45 20.34 -12.67 9.83
CA GLN A 45 20.04 -12.01 11.09
C GLN A 45 19.16 -10.77 10.87
N LEU A 46 19.49 -9.93 9.88
CA LEU A 46 18.66 -8.79 9.52
C LEU A 46 17.27 -9.23 9.09
N ASN A 47 17.17 -10.27 8.28
CA ASN A 47 15.88 -10.75 7.80
C ASN A 47 14.97 -11.27 8.91
N ASN A 48 15.53 -11.91 9.90
CA ASN A 48 14.76 -12.57 10.96
C ASN A 48 14.54 -11.71 12.21
N LEU A 49 15.43 -10.74 12.48
CA LEU A 49 15.48 -10.05 13.76
C LEU A 49 15.49 -8.51 13.65
N ALA A 50 15.37 -7.94 12.44
CA ALA A 50 15.35 -6.50 12.27
C ALA A 50 14.16 -6.01 11.47
N PHE A 51 13.63 -4.84 11.83
CA PHE A 51 12.79 -4.07 10.91
C PHE A 51 13.71 -3.40 9.89
N GLN A 52 13.28 -3.38 8.63
CA GLN A 52 14.05 -2.83 7.52
C GLN A 52 13.17 -1.90 6.69
N TYR A 53 13.75 -0.81 6.20
CA TYR A 53 13.05 0.22 5.45
C TYR A 53 13.86 0.64 4.24
N LYS A 54 13.18 0.88 3.11
CA LYS A 54 13.74 1.50 1.92
C LYS A 54 12.90 2.69 1.51
N TYR A 55 13.54 3.64 0.86
CA TYR A 55 12.92 4.89 0.45
C TYR A 55 13.21 5.14 -1.03
N ASP A 56 12.30 5.84 -1.68
CA ASP A 56 12.48 6.30 -3.06
C ASP A 56 13.26 7.65 -3.13
N GLY A 57 13.47 8.15 -4.34
CA GLY A 57 14.17 9.42 -4.56
C GLY A 57 13.44 10.66 -4.01
N ARG A 58 12.14 10.55 -3.69
CA ARG A 58 11.33 11.58 -3.03
C ARG A 58 11.27 11.41 -1.51
N LYS A 59 12.09 10.53 -0.96
CA LYS A 59 12.15 10.18 0.48
C LYS A 59 10.87 9.55 1.04
N ARG A 60 9.99 9.01 0.18
CA ARG A 60 8.82 8.23 0.61
C ARG A 60 9.25 6.79 0.86
N MET A 61 8.67 6.14 1.88
CA MET A 61 8.95 4.73 2.18
C MET A 61 8.43 3.84 1.05
N SER A 62 9.32 3.28 0.24
CA SER A 62 8.96 2.39 -0.89
C SER A 62 8.81 0.93 -0.49
N GLU A 63 9.58 0.49 0.50
CA GLU A 63 9.51 -0.88 0.99
C GLU A 63 9.72 -0.91 2.51
N LYS A 64 9.00 -1.79 3.20
CA LYS A 64 9.26 -2.11 4.61
C LYS A 64 9.24 -3.60 4.84
N LYS A 65 9.95 -4.04 5.86
CA LYS A 65 10.01 -5.44 6.26
C LYS A 65 9.97 -5.54 7.78
N VAL A 66 9.10 -6.42 8.29
CA VAL A 66 9.09 -6.81 9.70
C VAL A 66 10.01 -8.02 9.90
N PRO A 67 10.53 -8.25 11.11
CA PRO A 67 11.32 -9.43 11.44
C PRO A 67 10.62 -10.73 11.02
N GLY A 68 11.33 -11.61 10.30
CA GLY A 68 10.78 -12.87 9.79
C GLY A 68 9.77 -12.76 8.65
N GLY A 69 9.29 -11.56 8.34
CA GLY A 69 8.31 -11.33 7.28
C GLY A 69 8.94 -11.14 5.90
N ALA A 70 8.11 -11.08 4.87
CA ALA A 70 8.50 -10.65 3.54
C ALA A 70 8.44 -9.11 3.41
N TRP A 71 9.10 -8.57 2.40
CA TRP A 71 9.00 -7.15 2.08
C TRP A 71 7.54 -6.77 1.74
N ILE A 72 7.09 -5.63 2.25
CA ILE A 72 5.84 -4.98 1.86
C ILE A 72 6.21 -3.85 0.92
N TYR A 73 5.63 -3.84 -0.26
CA TYR A 73 5.84 -2.82 -1.29
C TYR A 73 4.81 -1.70 -1.14
N MET A 74 5.23 -0.48 -1.40
CA MET A 74 4.41 0.73 -1.38
C MET A 74 4.62 1.50 -2.67
N VAL A 75 3.54 1.87 -3.34
CA VAL A 75 3.56 2.60 -4.61
C VAL A 75 2.70 3.85 -4.48
N TYR A 76 3.22 4.95 -4.96
CA TYR A 76 2.63 6.27 -4.77
C TYR A 76 2.26 6.91 -6.12
N ASP A 77 1.24 7.75 -6.09
CA ASP A 77 0.97 8.64 -7.21
C ASP A 77 1.86 9.90 -7.16
N ASN A 78 1.71 10.78 -8.16
CA ASN A 78 2.50 12.01 -8.26
C ASN A 78 2.11 13.08 -7.21
N ARG A 79 1.04 12.86 -6.45
CA ARG A 79 0.63 13.67 -5.30
C ARG A 79 1.11 13.10 -3.96
N ASP A 80 2.03 12.14 -3.99
CA ASP A 80 2.59 11.43 -2.83
C ASP A 80 1.56 10.63 -2.00
N ARG A 81 0.43 10.27 -2.60
CA ARG A 81 -0.57 9.43 -1.95
C ARG A 81 -0.25 7.95 -2.20
N LEU A 82 -0.41 7.12 -1.17
CA LEU A 82 -0.21 5.68 -1.26
C LEU A 82 -1.37 5.05 -2.03
N VAL A 83 -1.15 4.67 -3.28
CA VAL A 83 -2.19 4.12 -4.16
C VAL A 83 -2.18 2.60 -4.25
N LEU A 84 -1.02 1.95 -4.09
CA LEU A 84 -0.92 0.48 -4.06
C LEU A 84 -0.01 0.00 -2.94
N THR A 85 -0.36 -1.16 -2.38
CA THR A 85 0.50 -1.93 -1.47
C THR A 85 0.49 -3.39 -1.87
N GLN A 86 1.59 -4.10 -1.59
CA GLN A 86 1.67 -5.55 -1.80
C GLN A 86 2.51 -6.20 -0.72
N ASP A 87 1.94 -7.15 -0.01
CA ASP A 87 2.68 -7.99 0.95
C ASP A 87 3.23 -9.28 0.33
N GLY A 88 3.90 -10.10 1.15
CA GLY A 88 4.48 -11.36 0.69
C GLY A 88 3.46 -12.38 0.22
N ASN A 89 2.31 -12.47 0.88
CA ASN A 89 1.25 -13.42 0.53
C ASN A 89 0.60 -13.02 -0.80
N GLN A 90 0.37 -11.73 -1.01
CA GLN A 90 -0.16 -11.20 -2.26
C GLN A 90 0.78 -11.45 -3.45
N ARG A 91 2.11 -11.49 -3.22
CA ARG A 91 3.10 -11.83 -4.25
C ARG A 91 3.13 -13.30 -4.61
N VAL A 92 2.94 -14.19 -3.65
CA VAL A 92 2.93 -15.64 -3.92
C VAL A 92 1.67 -16.03 -4.67
N GLY A 93 0.52 -15.44 -4.32
CA GLY A 93 -0.78 -15.78 -4.90
C GLY A 93 -1.25 -17.19 -4.53
N ALA A 94 -2.52 -17.47 -4.66
CA ALA A 94 -3.10 -18.77 -4.30
C ALA A 94 -2.72 -19.90 -5.28
N THR A 95 -2.44 -19.58 -6.53
CA THR A 95 -2.02 -20.52 -7.58
C THR A 95 -1.22 -19.77 -8.65
N ASN A 96 -0.12 -20.28 -8.98
CA ASN A 96 0.93 -19.97 -10.00
C ASN A 96 0.82 -18.77 -10.95
N ALA A 97 -0.27 -18.02 -11.04
CA ALA A 97 -0.44 -17.00 -12.07
C ALA A 97 -0.95 -15.64 -11.54
N ILE A 98 -1.76 -15.59 -10.50
CA ILE A 98 -2.43 -14.36 -10.12
C ILE A 98 -1.70 -13.73 -8.92
N LYS A 99 -1.24 -12.49 -9.10
CA LYS A 99 -0.63 -11.67 -8.06
C LYS A 99 -1.59 -10.54 -7.72
N TYR A 100 -1.64 -10.20 -6.44
CA TYR A 100 -2.60 -9.21 -5.93
C TYR A 100 -1.88 -7.95 -5.47
N TRP A 101 -2.55 -6.82 -5.63
CA TRP A 101 -2.16 -5.55 -5.04
C TRP A 101 -3.37 -4.95 -4.33
N SER A 102 -3.23 -4.56 -3.09
CA SER A 102 -4.23 -3.72 -2.46
C SER A 102 -4.15 -2.31 -3.03
N PHE A 103 -5.30 -1.69 -3.29
CA PHE A 103 -5.33 -0.32 -3.80
C PHE A 103 -6.19 0.60 -2.93
N THR A 104 -5.87 1.88 -2.99
CA THR A 104 -6.69 2.97 -2.45
C THR A 104 -6.88 4.02 -3.52
N LYS A 105 -8.13 4.42 -3.76
CA LYS A 105 -8.49 5.57 -4.60
C LYS A 105 -8.92 6.73 -3.73
N TYR A 106 -8.69 7.93 -4.23
CA TYR A 106 -8.95 9.17 -3.53
C TYR A 106 -9.88 10.07 -4.32
N ASP A 107 -10.61 10.93 -3.62
CA ASP A 107 -11.36 12.02 -4.25
C ASP A 107 -10.43 13.20 -4.60
N GLU A 108 -11.02 14.25 -5.16
CA GLU A 108 -10.30 15.47 -5.54
C GLU A 108 -9.73 16.24 -4.33
N LEU A 109 -10.28 16.02 -3.14
CA LEU A 109 -9.83 16.58 -1.86
C LEU A 109 -8.80 15.71 -1.14
N ASN A 110 -8.28 14.65 -1.81
CA ASN A 110 -7.33 13.68 -1.28
C ASN A 110 -7.87 12.81 -0.12
N ARG A 111 -9.20 12.66 0.01
CA ARG A 111 -9.81 11.77 0.99
C ARG A 111 -9.90 10.35 0.39
N PRO A 112 -9.57 9.27 1.11
CA PRO A 112 -9.71 7.90 0.61
C PRO A 112 -11.18 7.53 0.48
N ILE A 113 -11.60 7.09 -0.71
CA ILE A 113 -13.01 6.78 -1.02
C ILE A 113 -13.25 5.32 -1.35
N LEU A 114 -12.31 4.67 -2.00
CA LEU A 114 -12.44 3.28 -2.45
C LEU A 114 -11.17 2.52 -2.08
N THR A 115 -11.32 1.35 -1.46
CA THR A 115 -10.23 0.41 -1.32
C THR A 115 -10.60 -0.92 -1.96
N GLY A 116 -9.60 -1.68 -2.35
CA GLY A 116 -9.86 -2.97 -2.96
C GLY A 116 -8.59 -3.75 -3.29
N ILE A 117 -8.77 -4.82 -4.02
CA ILE A 117 -7.70 -5.69 -4.50
C ILE A 117 -7.71 -5.66 -6.02
N LYS A 118 -6.55 -5.42 -6.60
CA LYS A 118 -6.29 -5.49 -8.03
C LYS A 118 -5.53 -6.77 -8.33
N ASP A 119 -6.06 -7.57 -9.23
CA ASP A 119 -5.36 -8.72 -9.79
C ASP A 119 -4.38 -8.26 -10.87
N THR A 120 -3.20 -8.84 -10.87
CA THR A 120 -2.29 -8.72 -12.00
C THR A 120 -2.29 -10.04 -12.75
N THR A 121 -2.70 -10.01 -13.99
CA THR A 121 -2.87 -11.21 -14.82
C THR A 121 -1.57 -11.71 -15.44
N THR A 122 -0.47 -11.04 -15.13
CA THR A 122 0.82 -11.49 -15.61
C THR A 122 1.40 -12.53 -14.65
N SER A 123 1.85 -13.65 -15.16
CA SER A 123 2.65 -14.64 -14.44
C SER A 123 3.98 -14.05 -13.89
N VAL A 124 4.33 -12.84 -14.33
CA VAL A 124 5.53 -12.13 -13.92
C VAL A 124 5.23 -11.28 -12.70
N GLN A 125 5.95 -11.56 -11.61
CA GLN A 125 5.93 -10.71 -10.43
C GLN A 125 6.65 -9.39 -10.73
N LEU A 126 5.92 -8.29 -10.63
CA LEU A 126 6.53 -6.96 -10.71
C LEU A 126 7.20 -6.59 -9.39
N THR A 127 8.38 -6.03 -9.47
CA THR A 127 9.05 -5.39 -8.34
C THR A 127 8.34 -4.09 -7.96
N GLN A 128 8.64 -3.55 -6.78
CA GLN A 128 8.12 -2.26 -6.35
C GLN A 128 8.41 -1.16 -7.40
N ALA A 129 9.67 -1.08 -7.87
CA ALA A 129 10.08 -0.07 -8.84
C ALA A 129 9.37 -0.21 -10.20
N GLN A 130 9.14 -1.43 -10.67
CA GLN A 130 8.40 -1.67 -11.91
C GLN A 130 6.94 -1.23 -11.77
N MET A 131 6.28 -1.55 -10.64
CA MET A 131 4.91 -1.11 -10.42
C MET A 131 4.82 0.41 -10.20
N GLN A 132 5.81 1.04 -9.55
CA GLN A 132 5.91 2.50 -9.48
C GLN A 132 5.98 3.09 -10.89
N GLY A 133 6.81 2.53 -11.77
CA GLY A 133 6.89 2.95 -13.17
C GLY A 133 5.57 2.82 -13.94
N VAL A 134 4.76 1.79 -13.65
CA VAL A 134 3.41 1.66 -14.24
C VAL A 134 2.50 2.81 -13.81
N VAL A 135 2.51 3.17 -12.53
CA VAL A 135 1.71 4.28 -12.00
C VAL A 135 2.21 5.63 -12.54
N ASP A 136 3.52 5.84 -12.56
CA ASP A 136 4.14 7.07 -13.07
C ASP A 136 3.79 7.26 -14.56
N ASN A 137 3.89 6.22 -15.38
CA ASN A 137 3.52 6.24 -16.79
C ASN A 137 2.02 6.49 -16.99
N TYR A 138 1.17 5.98 -16.11
CA TYR A 138 -0.26 6.28 -16.17
C TYR A 138 -0.52 7.78 -16.05
N TYR A 139 0.18 8.46 -15.15
CA TYR A 139 -0.01 9.89 -14.89
C TYR A 139 0.88 10.81 -15.73
N ALA A 140 1.91 10.31 -16.40
CA ALA A 140 2.79 11.13 -17.26
C ALA A 140 2.02 11.87 -18.36
N ASP A 141 0.99 11.23 -18.92
CA ASP A 141 0.20 11.76 -20.03
C ASP A 141 -1.15 12.37 -19.60
N ILE A 142 -1.32 12.71 -18.33
CA ILE A 142 -2.62 13.13 -17.82
C ILE A 142 -3.19 14.36 -18.53
N THR A 143 -2.33 15.25 -19.00
CA THR A 143 -2.74 16.46 -19.74
C THR A 143 -3.25 16.16 -21.15
N SER A 144 -2.72 15.14 -21.81
CA SER A 144 -3.14 14.69 -23.13
C SER A 144 -4.29 13.68 -23.11
N LYS A 145 -4.64 13.19 -21.93
CA LYS A 145 -5.67 12.15 -21.73
C LYS A 145 -6.71 12.62 -20.72
N PRO A 146 -7.72 13.40 -21.15
CA PRO A 146 -8.69 14.03 -20.25
C PRO A 146 -9.55 13.05 -19.44
N TRP A 147 -9.57 11.77 -19.84
CA TRP A 147 -10.23 10.68 -19.08
C TRP A 147 -9.39 10.16 -17.91
N ARG A 148 -8.13 10.61 -17.76
CA ARG A 148 -7.29 10.30 -16.59
C ARG A 148 -7.36 11.45 -15.61
N LYS A 149 -7.58 11.14 -14.36
CA LYS A 149 -7.69 12.11 -13.27
C LYS A 149 -6.83 11.67 -12.09
N TRP A 150 -6.45 12.62 -11.29
CA TRP A 150 -5.76 12.36 -10.03
C TRP A 150 -6.69 11.79 -8.96
N GLY A 151 -7.99 12.11 -9.02
CA GLY A 151 -9.00 11.72 -8.07
C GLY A 151 -10.29 11.34 -8.77
N GLU A 152 -11.18 10.71 -8.03
CA GLU A 152 -12.52 10.37 -8.47
C GLU A 152 -13.53 11.40 -7.98
N SER A 153 -14.55 11.65 -8.78
CA SER A 153 -15.68 12.51 -8.39
C SER A 153 -16.91 11.63 -8.16
N TYR A 154 -17.69 11.94 -7.13
CA TYR A 154 -19.00 11.32 -6.97
C TYR A 154 -20.01 11.98 -7.94
N ILE A 155 -20.58 11.19 -8.83
CA ILE A 155 -21.54 11.65 -9.86
C ILE A 155 -22.88 10.92 -9.78
N GLY A 156 -23.04 10.14 -8.73
CA GLY A 156 -24.25 9.33 -8.53
C GLY A 156 -24.25 8.00 -9.28
N PRO A 157 -25.29 7.20 -9.12
CA PRO A 157 -25.39 5.87 -9.71
C PRO A 157 -25.69 5.98 -11.22
N VAL A 158 -24.64 5.87 -12.01
CA VAL A 158 -24.71 5.82 -13.48
C VAL A 158 -24.14 4.48 -13.95
N VAL A 159 -24.71 3.91 -14.99
CA VAL A 159 -24.24 2.66 -15.57
C VAL A 159 -22.76 2.77 -15.96
N GLY A 160 -21.94 1.91 -15.40
CA GLY A 160 -20.49 1.89 -15.62
C GLY A 160 -19.65 2.56 -14.53
N ASN A 161 -20.28 3.25 -13.58
CA ASN A 161 -19.58 3.83 -12.44
C ASN A 161 -19.31 2.80 -11.34
N VAL A 162 -18.31 3.09 -10.54
CA VAL A 162 -17.93 2.28 -9.39
C VAL A 162 -18.59 2.88 -8.14
N HIS A 163 -19.71 2.32 -7.73
CA HIS A 163 -20.44 2.79 -6.55
C HIS A 163 -20.76 4.31 -6.57
N GLY A 164 -21.11 4.84 -7.75
CA GLY A 164 -21.39 6.26 -7.93
C GLY A 164 -20.17 7.15 -8.15
N TYR A 165 -18.97 6.62 -8.04
CA TYR A 165 -17.75 7.34 -8.35
C TYR A 165 -17.29 7.13 -9.79
N THR A 166 -16.61 8.10 -10.35
CA THR A 166 -15.90 7.97 -11.62
C THR A 166 -14.82 6.88 -11.50
N ASN A 167 -14.22 6.49 -12.62
CA ASN A 167 -13.15 5.49 -12.68
C ASN A 167 -12.01 6.03 -13.54
N MET A 168 -11.41 7.12 -13.10
CA MET A 168 -10.43 7.91 -13.86
C MET A 168 -9.04 7.95 -13.24
N SER A 169 -8.89 7.57 -11.96
CA SER A 169 -7.60 7.46 -11.29
C SER A 169 -7.09 6.02 -11.32
N TYR A 170 -5.77 5.84 -11.19
CA TYR A 170 -5.17 4.50 -11.14
C TYR A 170 -5.49 3.78 -9.79
N PRO A 171 -5.78 2.47 -9.82
CA PRO A 171 -5.98 1.61 -10.98
C PRO A 171 -7.34 1.82 -11.64
N VAL A 172 -7.36 1.83 -12.97
CA VAL A 172 -8.62 1.96 -13.73
C VAL A 172 -9.19 0.56 -13.97
N ARG A 173 -10.49 0.40 -13.71
CA ARG A 173 -11.23 -0.79 -14.12
C ARG A 173 -11.41 -0.78 -15.64
N THR A 174 -10.84 -1.73 -16.33
CA THR A 174 -11.08 -1.90 -17.76
C THR A 174 -12.29 -2.81 -17.98
N LYS A 175 -13.31 -2.29 -18.64
CA LYS A 175 -14.58 -2.98 -18.89
C LYS A 175 -14.43 -4.27 -19.73
N ALA A 176 -13.31 -4.43 -20.43
CA ALA A 176 -13.10 -5.48 -21.40
C ALA A 176 -12.14 -6.60 -20.96
N ALA A 177 -11.44 -6.43 -19.86
CA ALA A 177 -10.46 -7.42 -19.45
C ALA A 177 -11.05 -8.33 -18.38
N THR A 178 -11.40 -9.54 -18.78
CA THR A 178 -11.55 -10.71 -17.90
C THR A 178 -10.30 -10.96 -17.04
N LEU A 179 -9.25 -10.20 -17.27
CA LEU A 179 -7.90 -10.41 -16.77
C LEU A 179 -7.44 -9.38 -15.71
N ASP A 180 -8.13 -8.25 -15.51
CA ASP A 180 -7.77 -7.24 -14.51
C ASP A 180 -8.98 -6.99 -13.60
N ILE A 181 -9.31 -7.99 -12.79
CA ILE A 181 -10.45 -7.95 -11.88
C ILE A 181 -10.05 -7.11 -10.67
N GLN A 182 -10.78 -6.03 -10.48
CA GLN A 182 -10.69 -5.23 -9.26
C GLN A 182 -11.83 -5.65 -8.33
N HIS A 183 -11.47 -6.08 -7.14
CA HIS A 183 -12.42 -6.36 -6.08
C HIS A 183 -12.45 -5.17 -5.12
N TYR A 184 -13.55 -4.43 -5.11
CA TYR A 184 -13.75 -3.34 -4.15
C TYR A 184 -14.14 -3.94 -2.78
N LEU A 185 -13.41 -3.53 -1.75
CA LEU A 185 -13.62 -4.00 -0.37
C LEU A 185 -14.36 -2.97 0.46
N THR A 186 -14.06 -1.68 0.28
CA THR A 186 -14.71 -0.60 0.99
C THR A 186 -15.06 0.55 0.07
N VAL A 187 -16.17 1.21 0.37
CA VAL A 187 -16.60 2.46 -0.26
C VAL A 187 -16.90 3.44 0.84
N THR A 188 -16.35 4.64 0.77
CA THR A 188 -16.61 5.72 1.72
C THR A 188 -17.27 6.87 0.97
N TYR A 189 -18.39 7.34 1.49
CA TYR A 189 -19.11 8.49 0.98
C TYR A 189 -18.94 9.65 1.95
N TYR A 190 -18.67 10.83 1.40
CA TYR A 190 -18.52 12.05 2.17
C TYR A 190 -19.63 13.04 1.77
N ASP A 191 -20.02 13.86 2.72
CA ASP A 191 -20.86 15.06 2.51
C ASP A 191 -22.35 14.82 2.20
N ASN A 192 -22.79 13.60 1.90
CA ASN A 192 -24.21 13.28 1.71
C ASN A 192 -24.52 11.79 1.86
N TYR A 193 -25.80 11.47 1.99
CA TYR A 193 -26.33 10.10 2.11
C TYR A 193 -27.17 9.67 0.89
N SER A 194 -27.03 10.34 -0.24
CA SER A 194 -27.84 10.06 -1.44
C SER A 194 -27.63 8.65 -2.01
N PHE A 195 -26.55 7.98 -1.65
CA PHE A 195 -26.26 6.60 -2.02
C PHE A 195 -27.19 5.57 -1.36
N LEU A 196 -27.79 5.89 -0.19
CA LEU A 196 -28.62 4.96 0.58
C LEU A 196 -29.80 4.42 -0.23
N ASN A 197 -30.48 5.30 -0.95
CA ASN A 197 -31.66 4.91 -1.75
C ASN A 197 -31.33 4.14 -3.02
N THR A 198 -30.06 4.05 -3.40
CA THR A 198 -29.62 3.44 -4.67
C THR A 198 -28.99 2.07 -4.47
N TYR A 199 -28.22 1.91 -3.43
CA TYR A 199 -27.45 0.69 -3.18
C TYR A 199 -27.91 -0.07 -1.94
N TYR A 200 -28.65 0.61 -1.04
CA TYR A 200 -29.09 0.06 0.23
C TYR A 200 -30.53 0.49 0.52
N ASN A 201 -31.28 -0.33 1.24
CA ASN A 201 -32.61 0.07 1.73
C ASN A 201 -32.42 1.14 2.82
N SER A 202 -32.92 2.35 2.60
CA SER A 202 -32.79 3.46 3.54
C SER A 202 -33.37 3.13 4.93
N ALA A 203 -34.38 2.25 5.01
CA ALA A 203 -34.99 1.81 6.27
C ALA A 203 -34.01 1.03 7.18
N ASP A 204 -32.97 0.45 6.63
CA ASP A 204 -31.96 -0.29 7.40
C ASP A 204 -30.94 0.63 8.10
N TYR A 205 -30.94 1.92 7.76
CA TYR A 205 -29.97 2.92 8.21
C TYR A 205 -30.62 4.17 8.84
N ASP A 206 -31.90 4.11 9.17
CA ASP A 206 -32.54 5.20 9.90
C ASP A 206 -31.91 5.36 11.28
N PHE A 207 -31.27 6.52 11.48
CA PHE A 207 -30.85 6.93 12.82
C PHE A 207 -32.14 7.08 13.65
N LYS A 208 -32.33 6.15 14.59
CA LYS A 208 -33.35 6.35 15.61
C LYS A 208 -32.94 7.55 16.42
N SER A 209 -33.67 8.65 16.27
CA SER A 209 -33.59 9.75 17.22
C SER A 209 -34.06 9.23 18.57
N ASP A 210 -33.19 9.23 19.56
CA ASP A 210 -33.51 8.97 20.96
C ASP A 210 -34.52 10.06 21.48
#